data_04f125a1b80f2203d3283e873e9a5bee
#
_entry.id   04f125a1b80f2203d3283e873e9a5bee
#
_cell.length_a   1.000
_cell.length_b   1.000
_cell.length_c   1.000
_cell.angle_alpha   90.00
_cell.angle_beta   90.00
_cell.angle_gamma   90.00
#
_symmetry.space_group_name_H-M   'P 1'
#
loop_
_entity.id
_entity.type
_entity.pdbx_description
1 polymer ?
#
loop_
_entity_poly.entity_id
_entity_poly.type
_entity_poly.pdbx_seq_one_letter_code
_entity_poly.pdbx_strand_id
1 'polypeptide(L)'
;MRKRLKTQVIVNPASAKGETRKRWSQIREGLRHFIQEYKIEFTERPFQAIDIARSSLRDGTELIIGVGGDGTLNEIANGFYDGEKPINADAALGIVPSGSGCDLTRSLNIPVHLKGAMTVLQDAGSIPIDIGKVSYQSTEGQEASRYFLNVADFGLGGEVIREVNRRRLERRASSYVKCLISTVLRYRSKKIRVRIDDCDLPRDEYMIGAIANGRVFGKGMKIAPQASLDDGLFDAVMVKGMKLVEFCRQGWRLINGSHLTYRKVDLIRGRQVEAVPEEGEEPILLEMDGEQLGTLPAVFELIPRGLLVKGYL
;
A
#
# COMPACT_ATOMS: atom_id res chain seq x y z
N MET A 1 16.19 30.78 9.24
CA MET A 1 15.62 29.87 10.27
C MET A 1 14.59 28.98 9.62
N ARG A 2 14.71 27.65 9.70
CA ARG A 2 13.64 26.74 9.22
C ARG A 2 12.39 26.95 10.08
N LYS A 3 11.21 27.06 9.47
CA LYS A 3 9.93 27.14 10.18
C LYS A 3 9.79 25.91 11.10
N ARG A 4 9.46 26.13 12.36
CA ARG A 4 9.13 25.01 13.28
C ARG A 4 7.76 24.48 12.92
N LEU A 5 7.70 23.22 12.48
CA LEU A 5 6.44 22.53 12.17
C LEU A 5 5.87 21.91 13.45
N LYS A 6 4.58 22.07 13.68
CA LYS A 6 3.86 21.31 14.71
C LYS A 6 3.85 19.85 14.30
N THR A 7 4.57 19.00 15.06
CA THR A 7 4.88 17.63 14.66
C THR A 7 4.26 16.60 15.60
N GLN A 8 3.62 15.58 15.03
CA GLN A 8 3.14 14.37 15.71
C GLN A 8 3.93 13.16 15.22
N VAL A 9 4.42 12.34 16.13
CA VAL A 9 5.04 11.04 15.82
C VAL A 9 4.08 9.94 16.22
N ILE A 10 3.70 9.09 15.27
CA ILE A 10 2.82 7.92 15.47
C ILE A 10 3.67 6.67 15.36
N VAL A 11 3.72 5.88 16.39
CA VAL A 11 4.59 4.70 16.48
C VAL A 11 3.76 3.44 16.60
N ASN A 12 3.95 2.50 15.67
CA ASN A 12 3.39 1.15 15.81
C ASN A 12 4.44 0.22 16.45
N PRO A 13 4.36 -0.02 17.77
CA PRO A 13 5.35 -0.84 18.47
C PRO A 13 5.30 -2.32 18.08
N ALA A 14 4.18 -2.79 17.50
CA ALA A 14 3.99 -4.16 17.05
C ALA A 14 4.57 -4.41 15.64
N SER A 15 4.90 -3.35 14.88
CA SER A 15 5.43 -3.50 13.53
C SER A 15 6.74 -4.27 13.53
N ALA A 16 7.03 -4.96 12.41
CA ALA A 16 8.14 -5.90 12.26
C ALA A 16 8.22 -6.93 13.42
N LYS A 17 7.08 -7.45 13.91
CA LYS A 17 6.99 -8.40 15.03
C LYS A 17 7.55 -7.86 16.36
N GLY A 18 7.35 -6.57 16.62
CA GLY A 18 7.82 -5.90 17.83
C GLY A 18 9.26 -5.40 17.76
N GLU A 19 9.94 -5.53 16.62
CA GLU A 19 11.29 -4.96 16.46
C GLU A 19 11.28 -3.43 16.56
N THR A 20 10.19 -2.77 16.17
CA THR A 20 10.03 -1.32 16.35
C THR A 20 10.09 -0.94 17.82
N ARG A 21 9.45 -1.70 18.71
CA ARG A 21 9.52 -1.48 20.17
C ARG A 21 10.96 -1.60 20.68
N LYS A 22 11.69 -2.62 20.24
CA LYS A 22 13.08 -2.84 20.68
C LYS A 22 14.02 -1.74 20.21
N ARG A 23 13.79 -1.22 19.00
CA ARG A 23 14.62 -0.16 18.41
C ARG A 23 14.16 1.25 18.76
N TRP A 24 13.10 1.39 19.53
CA TRP A 24 12.49 2.70 19.79
C TRP A 24 13.45 3.71 20.41
N SER A 25 14.32 3.30 21.32
CA SER A 25 15.33 4.21 21.91
C SER A 25 16.22 4.85 20.87
N GLN A 26 16.71 4.06 19.91
CA GLN A 26 17.55 4.54 18.78
C GLN A 26 16.77 5.45 17.82
N ILE A 27 15.50 5.09 17.52
CA ILE A 27 14.63 5.89 16.66
C ILE A 27 14.36 7.24 17.32
N ARG A 28 14.02 7.24 18.61
CA ARG A 28 13.75 8.45 19.39
C ARG A 28 14.98 9.35 19.47
N GLU A 29 16.16 8.80 19.66
CA GLU A 29 17.41 9.55 19.66
C GLU A 29 17.64 10.20 18.29
N GLY A 30 17.46 9.47 17.20
CA GLY A 30 17.51 10.02 15.84
C GLY A 30 16.55 11.19 15.66
N LEU A 31 15.29 11.04 16.04
CA LEU A 31 14.28 12.10 15.92
C LEU A 31 14.65 13.37 16.69
N ARG A 32 15.20 13.24 17.90
CA ARG A 32 15.61 14.38 18.74
C ARG A 32 16.70 15.25 18.09
N HIS A 33 17.52 14.70 17.21
CA HIS A 33 18.55 15.47 16.50
C HIS A 33 17.95 16.40 15.43
N PHE A 34 16.78 16.09 14.90
CA PHE A 34 16.19 16.80 13.78
C PHE A 34 14.95 17.62 14.16
N ILE A 35 14.21 17.20 15.19
CA ILE A 35 12.94 17.79 15.57
C ILE A 35 13.03 18.20 17.05
N GLN A 36 12.91 19.49 17.31
CA GLN A 36 13.05 20.02 18.66
C GLN A 36 11.80 19.77 19.53
N GLU A 37 10.61 19.89 18.93
CA GLU A 37 9.33 19.73 19.61
C GLU A 37 8.42 18.81 18.82
N TYR A 38 7.95 17.72 19.42
CA TYR A 38 6.99 16.80 18.84
C TYR A 38 6.24 16.04 19.95
N LYS A 39 5.00 15.67 19.64
CA LYS A 39 4.23 14.74 20.45
C LYS A 39 4.48 13.33 19.95
N ILE A 40 4.39 12.33 20.84
CA ILE A 40 4.54 10.92 20.51
C ILE A 40 3.30 10.18 20.98
N GLU A 41 2.74 9.37 20.09
CA GLU A 41 1.69 8.42 20.43
C GLU A 41 2.00 7.04 19.89
N PHE A 42 1.72 6.01 20.71
CA PHE A 42 1.89 4.61 20.34
C PHE A 42 0.53 4.01 20.01
N THR A 43 0.48 3.24 18.91
CA THR A 43 -0.73 2.47 18.61
C THR A 43 -0.80 1.23 19.51
N GLU A 44 -1.99 0.94 20.02
CA GLU A 44 -2.29 -0.20 20.90
C GLU A 44 -3.17 -1.24 20.20
N ARG A 45 -3.89 -0.83 19.16
CA ARG A 45 -4.82 -1.65 18.37
C ARG A 45 -4.72 -1.34 16.87
N PRO A 46 -5.15 -2.26 16.00
CA PRO A 46 -5.32 -2.00 14.58
C PRO A 46 -6.22 -0.78 14.33
N PHE A 47 -5.95 -0.05 13.25
CA PHE A 47 -6.65 1.16 12.79
C PHE A 47 -6.56 2.37 13.73
N GLN A 48 -5.87 2.27 14.85
CA GLN A 48 -5.73 3.40 15.79
C GLN A 48 -4.88 4.54 15.21
N ALA A 49 -3.95 4.24 14.32
CA ALA A 49 -3.14 5.28 13.67
C ALA A 49 -4.00 6.24 12.83
N ILE A 50 -5.15 5.78 12.31
CA ILE A 50 -6.15 6.63 11.64
C ILE A 50 -6.68 7.69 12.62
N ASP A 51 -7.14 7.25 13.80
CA ASP A 51 -7.75 8.12 14.81
C ASP A 51 -6.74 9.16 15.34
N ILE A 52 -5.51 8.70 15.61
CA ILE A 52 -4.42 9.58 16.09
C ILE A 52 -4.07 10.63 15.03
N ALA A 53 -3.88 10.20 13.78
CA ALA A 53 -3.55 11.11 12.68
C ALA A 53 -4.66 12.14 12.47
N ARG A 54 -5.91 11.70 12.43
CA ARG A 54 -7.10 12.55 12.25
C ARG A 54 -7.23 13.60 13.35
N SER A 55 -7.12 13.19 14.60
CA SER A 55 -7.17 14.10 15.74
C SER A 55 -6.04 15.12 15.69
N SER A 56 -4.81 14.66 15.43
CA SER A 56 -3.64 15.53 15.37
C SER A 56 -3.75 16.58 14.26
N LEU A 57 -4.25 16.20 13.09
CA LEU A 57 -4.45 17.12 11.95
C LEU A 57 -5.54 18.15 12.24
N ARG A 58 -6.63 17.77 12.90
CA ARG A 58 -7.67 18.70 13.38
C ARG A 58 -7.12 19.69 14.39
N ASP A 59 -6.14 19.29 15.19
CA ASP A 59 -5.42 20.15 16.12
C ASP A 59 -4.37 21.04 15.43
N GLY A 60 -4.27 21.01 14.10
CA GLY A 60 -3.36 21.84 13.32
C GLY A 60 -1.93 21.33 13.23
N THR A 61 -1.71 20.01 13.33
CA THR A 61 -0.42 19.37 13.04
C THR A 61 -0.06 19.59 11.56
N GLU A 62 1.21 19.97 11.32
CA GLU A 62 1.76 20.25 9.98
C GLU A 62 2.65 19.10 9.47
N LEU A 63 3.15 18.24 10.38
CA LEU A 63 3.97 17.07 10.02
C LEU A 63 3.56 15.87 10.88
N ILE A 64 3.12 14.79 10.26
CA ILE A 64 2.95 13.51 10.93
C ILE A 64 4.10 12.60 10.54
N ILE A 65 4.80 12.02 11.49
CA ILE A 65 5.86 11.04 11.25
C ILE A 65 5.36 9.66 11.63
N GLY A 66 5.21 8.81 10.63
CA GLY A 66 4.85 7.40 10.80
C GLY A 66 6.09 6.54 11.06
N VAL A 67 6.11 5.85 12.20
CA VAL A 67 7.15 4.87 12.56
C VAL A 67 6.53 3.48 12.50
N GLY A 68 6.74 2.78 11.39
CA GLY A 68 6.11 1.49 11.16
C GLY A 68 6.38 0.90 9.78
N GLY A 69 5.55 -0.04 9.36
CA GLY A 69 5.53 -0.63 8.02
C GLY A 69 4.42 -0.03 7.15
N ASP A 70 4.24 -0.63 5.96
CA ASP A 70 3.29 -0.14 4.95
C ASP A 70 1.86 -0.01 5.49
N GLY A 71 1.35 -0.98 6.25
CA GLY A 71 0.02 -0.90 6.87
C GLY A 71 -0.11 0.28 7.86
N THR A 72 0.94 0.57 8.66
CA THR A 72 0.91 1.73 9.56
C THR A 72 0.87 3.05 8.77
N LEU A 73 1.63 3.14 7.68
CA LEU A 73 1.64 4.31 6.81
C LEU A 73 0.30 4.48 6.09
N ASN A 74 -0.32 3.37 5.67
CA ASN A 74 -1.66 3.36 5.10
C ASN A 74 -2.72 3.85 6.10
N GLU A 75 -2.71 3.35 7.34
CA GLU A 75 -3.60 3.82 8.38
C GLU A 75 -3.44 5.34 8.59
N ILE A 76 -2.20 5.84 8.73
CA ILE A 76 -1.92 7.26 8.89
C ILE A 76 -2.48 8.07 7.71
N ALA A 77 -2.24 7.64 6.47
CA ALA A 77 -2.74 8.32 5.28
C ALA A 77 -4.27 8.40 5.25
N ASN A 78 -4.96 7.34 5.65
CA ASN A 78 -6.43 7.37 5.83
C ASN A 78 -6.88 8.35 6.91
N GLY A 79 -6.03 8.66 7.88
CA GLY A 79 -6.27 9.69 8.89
C GLY A 79 -6.13 11.12 8.37
N PHE A 80 -5.49 11.35 7.20
CA PHE A 80 -5.43 12.67 6.56
C PHE A 80 -6.76 13.13 5.98
N TYR A 81 -7.71 12.21 5.86
CA TYR A 81 -9.00 12.47 5.22
C TYR A 81 -10.17 12.34 6.20
N ASP A 82 -11.17 13.20 6.00
CA ASP A 82 -12.50 13.12 6.58
C ASP A 82 -13.51 12.97 5.45
N GLY A 83 -13.95 11.73 5.23
CA GLY A 83 -14.62 11.37 3.98
C GLY A 83 -13.68 11.58 2.78
N GLU A 84 -14.08 12.45 1.85
CA GLU A 84 -13.31 12.75 0.63
C GLU A 84 -12.44 14.01 0.74
N LYS A 85 -12.50 14.70 1.87
CA LYS A 85 -11.80 15.97 2.03
C LYS A 85 -10.55 15.81 2.88
N PRO A 86 -9.40 16.36 2.48
CA PRO A 86 -8.24 16.41 3.35
C PRO A 86 -8.53 17.33 4.53
N ILE A 87 -8.14 16.90 5.74
CA ILE A 87 -8.30 17.68 6.98
C ILE A 87 -7.36 18.89 6.99
N ASN A 88 -6.13 18.67 6.55
CA ASN A 88 -5.11 19.72 6.39
C ASN A 88 -4.27 19.38 5.15
N ALA A 89 -4.56 20.05 4.04
CA ALA A 89 -3.89 19.82 2.77
C ALA A 89 -2.40 20.22 2.77
N ASP A 90 -1.99 21.08 3.69
CA ASP A 90 -0.60 21.54 3.82
C ASP A 90 0.23 20.64 4.75
N ALA A 91 -0.39 19.71 5.45
CA ALA A 91 0.30 18.79 6.33
C ALA A 91 1.00 17.69 5.52
N ALA A 92 2.20 17.30 5.96
CA ALA A 92 3.00 16.28 5.31
C ALA A 92 3.12 15.00 6.15
N LEU A 93 3.28 13.86 5.46
CA LEU A 93 3.67 12.59 6.03
C LEU A 93 5.19 12.43 5.96
N GLY A 94 5.84 12.26 7.11
CA GLY A 94 7.22 11.80 7.22
C GLY A 94 7.27 10.30 7.50
N ILE A 95 8.29 9.60 7.02
CA ILE A 95 8.35 8.14 7.11
C ILE A 95 9.65 7.71 7.80
N VAL A 96 9.52 6.91 8.86
CA VAL A 96 10.60 6.15 9.47
C VAL A 96 10.30 4.65 9.27
N PRO A 97 10.94 4.02 8.27
CA PRO A 97 10.66 2.63 7.95
C PRO A 97 11.03 1.70 9.11
N SER A 98 10.05 1.00 9.62
CA SER A 98 10.23 0.01 10.69
C SER A 98 9.26 -1.17 10.50
N GLY A 99 9.09 -1.56 9.24
CA GLY A 99 8.27 -2.68 8.80
C GLY A 99 9.10 -3.83 8.22
N SER A 100 8.44 -4.91 7.86
CA SER A 100 9.08 -6.06 7.21
C SER A 100 9.13 -5.95 5.68
N GLY A 101 8.30 -5.13 5.07
CA GLY A 101 8.22 -4.89 3.61
C GLY A 101 8.86 -3.55 3.23
N CYS A 102 8.27 -2.48 3.72
CA CYS A 102 8.63 -1.09 3.41
C CYS A 102 8.62 -0.82 1.89
N ASP A 103 7.59 -1.30 1.22
CA ASP A 103 7.50 -1.24 -0.24
C ASP A 103 7.21 0.19 -0.73
N LEU A 104 6.38 0.96 -0.02
CA LEU A 104 6.16 2.38 -0.31
C LEU A 104 7.46 3.19 -0.27
N THR A 105 8.34 2.92 0.70
CA THR A 105 9.61 3.65 0.83
C THR A 105 10.53 3.42 -0.36
N ARG A 106 10.43 2.26 -1.01
CA ARG A 106 11.19 1.96 -2.25
C ARG A 106 10.68 2.80 -3.42
N SER A 107 9.37 3.01 -3.51
CA SER A 107 8.76 3.87 -4.53
C SER A 107 9.11 5.35 -4.30
N LEU A 108 9.30 5.77 -3.06
CA LEU A 108 9.67 7.13 -2.64
C LEU A 108 11.19 7.36 -2.55
N ASN A 109 12.01 6.40 -2.92
CA ASN A 109 13.47 6.45 -2.78
C ASN A 109 13.95 6.76 -1.34
N ILE A 110 13.16 6.41 -0.32
CA ILE A 110 13.52 6.58 1.10
C ILE A 110 14.36 5.37 1.54
N PRO A 111 15.59 5.59 2.07
CA PRO A 111 16.39 4.49 2.57
C PRO A 111 15.73 3.76 3.74
N VAL A 112 15.73 2.42 3.71
CA VAL A 112 15.12 1.60 4.79
C VAL A 112 15.93 1.60 6.09
N HIS A 113 17.20 2.04 6.06
CA HIS A 113 18.00 2.16 7.27
C HIS A 113 17.78 3.49 7.98
N LEU A 114 17.78 3.46 9.30
CA LEU A 114 17.37 4.58 10.16
C LEU A 114 18.07 5.90 9.83
N LYS A 115 19.41 5.88 9.68
CA LYS A 115 20.19 7.10 9.38
C LYS A 115 19.72 7.76 8.08
N GLY A 116 19.53 6.99 7.02
CA GLY A 116 19.06 7.53 5.73
C GLY A 116 17.65 8.09 5.82
N ALA A 117 16.73 7.40 6.50
CA ALA A 117 15.38 7.92 6.70
C ALA A 117 15.37 9.24 7.49
N MET A 118 16.22 9.35 8.52
CA MET A 118 16.38 10.60 9.28
C MET A 118 16.94 11.74 8.41
N THR A 119 17.89 11.45 7.53
CA THR A 119 18.40 12.45 6.57
C THR A 119 17.30 12.95 5.64
N VAL A 120 16.44 12.04 5.13
CA VAL A 120 15.30 12.43 4.31
C VAL A 120 14.34 13.34 5.08
N LEU A 121 13.97 12.98 6.31
CA LEU A 121 13.11 13.81 7.16
C LEU A 121 13.69 15.21 7.39
N GLN A 122 15.01 15.32 7.51
CA GLN A 122 15.70 16.57 7.75
C GLN A 122 15.81 17.43 6.49
N ASP A 123 16.26 16.82 5.39
CA ASP A 123 16.77 17.56 4.24
C ASP A 123 15.80 17.62 3.06
N ALA A 124 14.90 16.63 2.93
CA ALA A 124 13.94 16.61 1.85
C ALA A 124 12.83 17.64 2.04
N GLY A 125 12.36 18.17 0.92
CA GLY A 125 11.12 18.93 0.83
C GLY A 125 9.90 18.05 1.09
N SER A 126 8.72 18.67 1.14
CA SER A 126 7.46 17.94 1.01
C SER A 126 7.09 17.91 -0.47
N ILE A 127 6.90 16.73 -1.01
CA ILE A 127 6.52 16.50 -2.39
C ILE A 127 5.07 15.98 -2.43
N PRO A 128 4.24 16.46 -3.35
CA PRO A 128 2.90 15.91 -3.53
C PRO A 128 3.00 14.56 -4.24
N ILE A 129 2.29 13.58 -3.72
CA ILE A 129 2.11 12.28 -4.38
C ILE A 129 0.64 12.02 -4.66
N ASP A 130 0.39 11.24 -5.67
CA ASP A 130 -0.92 10.70 -5.96
C ASP A 130 -1.26 9.61 -4.93
N ILE A 131 -2.54 9.43 -4.65
CA ILE A 131 -3.05 8.34 -3.83
C ILE A 131 -4.23 7.68 -4.51
N GLY A 132 -4.42 6.41 -4.24
CA GLY A 132 -5.61 5.71 -4.69
C GLY A 132 -6.70 5.73 -3.62
N LYS A 133 -7.96 5.79 -4.06
CA LYS A 133 -9.14 5.50 -3.26
C LYS A 133 -9.82 4.27 -3.84
N VAL A 134 -10.17 3.31 -3.02
CA VAL A 134 -10.97 2.16 -3.42
C VAL A 134 -12.30 2.16 -2.70
N SER A 135 -13.39 2.03 -3.45
CA SER A 135 -14.75 1.76 -2.97
C SER A 135 -15.08 0.31 -3.25
N TYR A 136 -15.52 -0.43 -2.25
CA TYR A 136 -15.65 -1.89 -2.31
C TYR A 136 -16.75 -2.40 -1.36
N GLN A 137 -17.07 -3.69 -1.45
CA GLN A 137 -17.92 -4.37 -0.47
C GLN A 137 -17.08 -4.96 0.66
N SER A 138 -17.37 -4.56 1.89
CA SER A 138 -16.74 -5.14 3.08
C SER A 138 -17.10 -6.62 3.24
N THR A 139 -16.40 -7.33 4.11
CA THR A 139 -16.72 -8.73 4.45
C THR A 139 -18.10 -8.90 5.06
N GLU A 140 -18.71 -7.82 5.55
CA GLU A 140 -20.05 -7.78 6.11
C GLU A 140 -21.13 -7.40 5.07
N GLY A 141 -20.71 -7.20 3.79
CA GLY A 141 -21.60 -6.84 2.69
C GLY A 141 -22.01 -5.37 2.65
N GLN A 142 -21.34 -4.51 3.42
CA GLN A 142 -21.59 -3.07 3.44
C GLN A 142 -20.63 -2.35 2.48
N GLU A 143 -21.08 -1.26 1.89
CA GLU A 143 -20.20 -0.38 1.14
C GLU A 143 -19.16 0.26 2.05
N ALA A 144 -17.91 0.24 1.63
CA ALA A 144 -16.79 0.81 2.34
C ALA A 144 -15.81 1.46 1.37
N SER A 145 -15.04 2.42 1.85
CA SER A 145 -13.96 3.01 1.06
C SER A 145 -12.70 3.23 1.89
N ARG A 146 -11.55 3.11 1.25
CA ARG A 146 -10.25 3.38 1.86
C ARG A 146 -9.27 3.96 0.86
N TYR A 147 -8.30 4.70 1.38
CA TYR A 147 -7.17 5.21 0.60
C TYR A 147 -6.00 4.26 0.64
N PHE A 148 -5.27 4.16 -0.47
CA PHE A 148 -4.03 3.40 -0.55
C PHE A 148 -2.91 4.23 -1.19
N LEU A 149 -1.69 3.94 -0.77
CA LEU A 149 -0.52 4.70 -1.19
C LEU A 149 0.29 3.99 -2.27
N ASN A 150 0.27 2.67 -2.25
CA ASN A 150 1.20 1.88 -3.04
C ASN A 150 0.48 0.99 -4.05
N VAL A 151 -0.11 -0.14 -3.63
CA VAL A 151 -0.78 -1.08 -4.54
C VAL A 151 -2.03 -1.63 -3.88
N ALA A 152 -3.12 -1.67 -4.63
CA ALA A 152 -4.29 -2.48 -4.32
C ALA A 152 -4.43 -3.59 -5.36
N ASP A 153 -4.86 -4.77 -4.96
CA ASP A 153 -5.07 -5.88 -5.88
C ASP A 153 -6.34 -6.67 -5.56
N PHE A 154 -6.80 -7.41 -6.55
CA PHE A 154 -7.90 -8.36 -6.40
C PHE A 154 -7.53 -9.72 -7.00
N GLY A 155 -8.12 -10.76 -6.45
CA GLY A 155 -7.92 -12.13 -6.89
C GLY A 155 -6.92 -12.89 -6.03
N LEU A 156 -5.86 -13.44 -6.62
CA LEU A 156 -4.90 -14.30 -5.93
C LEU A 156 -4.20 -13.60 -4.77
N GLY A 157 -3.91 -12.29 -4.86
CA GLY A 157 -3.24 -11.54 -3.79
C GLY A 157 -4.06 -11.57 -2.50
N GLY A 158 -5.34 -11.22 -2.57
CA GLY A 158 -6.26 -11.30 -1.43
C GLY A 158 -6.36 -12.69 -0.82
N GLU A 159 -6.36 -13.75 -1.65
CA GLU A 159 -6.36 -15.14 -1.19
C GLU A 159 -5.07 -15.51 -0.44
N VAL A 160 -3.93 -15.05 -0.93
CA VAL A 160 -2.63 -15.28 -0.27
C VAL A 160 -2.60 -14.60 1.10
N ILE A 161 -3.03 -13.34 1.18
CA ILE A 161 -3.06 -12.61 2.45
C ILE A 161 -4.04 -13.25 3.43
N ARG A 162 -5.23 -13.64 2.97
CA ARG A 162 -6.21 -14.38 3.79
C ARG A 162 -5.59 -15.66 4.38
N GLU A 163 -4.90 -16.44 3.55
CA GLU A 163 -4.30 -17.70 4.00
C GLU A 163 -3.11 -17.48 4.95
N VAL A 164 -2.29 -16.45 4.71
CA VAL A 164 -1.21 -16.04 5.62
C VAL A 164 -1.77 -15.65 6.99
N ASN A 165 -2.85 -14.87 7.01
CA ASN A 165 -3.51 -14.43 8.24
C ASN A 165 -4.17 -15.62 8.98
N ARG A 166 -4.89 -16.48 8.25
CA ARG A 166 -5.55 -17.66 8.81
C ARG A 166 -4.58 -18.62 9.51
N ARG A 167 -3.41 -18.83 8.90
CA ARG A 167 -2.40 -19.75 9.46
C ARG A 167 -1.56 -19.11 10.57
N ARG A 168 -1.75 -17.84 10.88
CA ARG A 168 -0.85 -17.05 11.75
C ARG A 168 0.62 -17.28 11.38
N LEU A 169 0.88 -17.46 10.10
CA LEU A 169 2.20 -17.79 9.62
C LEU A 169 3.16 -16.67 10.02
N GLU A 170 4.25 -17.06 10.62
CA GLU A 170 5.38 -16.15 10.70
C GLU A 170 5.71 -15.70 9.29
N ARG A 171 5.83 -14.39 9.07
CA ARG A 171 6.18 -13.80 7.77
C ARG A 171 7.64 -14.07 7.40
N ARG A 172 8.14 -15.29 7.62
CA ARG A 172 9.41 -15.77 7.07
C ARG A 172 9.24 -15.95 5.56
N ALA A 173 10.25 -15.56 4.80
CA ALA A 173 10.19 -15.67 3.34
C ALA A 173 9.81 -17.08 2.86
N SER A 174 10.37 -18.12 3.49
CA SER A 174 10.07 -19.53 3.16
C SER A 174 8.61 -19.92 3.44
N SER A 175 8.01 -19.41 4.52
CA SER A 175 6.61 -19.69 4.86
C SER A 175 5.66 -18.96 3.91
N TYR A 176 6.00 -17.72 3.53
CA TYR A 176 5.25 -16.96 2.55
C TYR A 176 5.26 -17.63 1.17
N VAL A 177 6.43 -18.06 0.69
CA VAL A 177 6.56 -18.77 -0.61
C VAL A 177 5.76 -20.09 -0.61
N LYS A 178 5.83 -20.86 0.47
CA LYS A 178 5.01 -22.10 0.60
C LYS A 178 3.52 -21.79 0.57
N CYS A 179 3.10 -20.74 1.26
CA CYS A 179 1.72 -20.27 1.26
C CYS A 179 1.29 -19.85 -0.15
N LEU A 180 2.08 -19.03 -0.82
CA LEU A 180 1.84 -18.61 -2.20
C LEU A 180 1.67 -19.81 -3.14
N ILE A 181 2.61 -20.75 -3.14
CA ILE A 181 2.54 -21.97 -3.98
C ILE A 181 1.27 -22.78 -3.65
N SER A 182 0.97 -22.99 -2.38
CA SER A 182 -0.22 -23.77 -1.98
C SER A 182 -1.53 -23.06 -2.35
N THR A 183 -1.55 -21.73 -2.34
CA THR A 183 -2.70 -20.94 -2.75
C THR A 183 -2.87 -20.99 -4.27
N VAL A 184 -1.80 -20.77 -5.03
CA VAL A 184 -1.82 -20.86 -6.51
C VAL A 184 -2.30 -22.23 -7.00
N LEU A 185 -1.91 -23.31 -6.33
CA LEU A 185 -2.37 -24.66 -6.67
C LEU A 185 -3.88 -24.84 -6.58
N ARG A 186 -4.54 -24.11 -5.69
CA ARG A 186 -5.99 -24.21 -5.44
C ARG A 186 -6.78 -23.10 -6.11
N TYR A 187 -6.11 -22.00 -6.42
CA TYR A 187 -6.76 -20.83 -6.99
C TYR A 187 -7.20 -21.11 -8.43
N ARG A 188 -8.43 -20.73 -8.73
CA ARG A 188 -8.96 -20.70 -10.08
C ARG A 188 -9.12 -19.25 -10.49
N SER A 189 -8.62 -18.95 -11.70
CA SER A 189 -8.83 -17.61 -12.28
C SER A 189 -10.31 -17.31 -12.38
N LYS A 190 -10.66 -16.06 -12.25
CA LYS A 190 -12.04 -15.58 -12.13
C LYS A 190 -12.40 -14.76 -13.36
N LYS A 191 -13.63 -14.88 -13.83
CA LYS A 191 -14.19 -14.04 -14.89
C LYS A 191 -14.59 -12.70 -14.28
N ILE A 192 -13.88 -11.66 -14.68
CA ILE A 192 -14.05 -10.31 -14.16
C ILE A 192 -14.19 -9.36 -15.34
N ARG A 193 -15.23 -8.55 -15.31
CA ARG A 193 -15.35 -7.43 -16.21
C ARG A 193 -14.53 -6.27 -15.61
N VAL A 194 -13.58 -5.79 -16.39
CA VAL A 194 -12.71 -4.68 -15.99
C VAL A 194 -12.87 -3.54 -16.99
N ARG A 195 -13.07 -2.34 -16.47
CA ARG A 195 -13.11 -1.10 -17.23
C ARG A 195 -12.06 -0.16 -16.69
N ILE A 196 -11.30 0.46 -17.59
CA ILE A 196 -10.28 1.45 -17.23
C ILE A 196 -10.60 2.73 -17.98
N ASP A 197 -10.93 3.78 -17.23
CA ASP A 197 -11.50 5.03 -17.74
C ASP A 197 -12.71 4.72 -18.67
N ASP A 198 -12.63 5.08 -19.94
CA ASP A 198 -13.69 4.83 -20.91
C ASP A 198 -13.49 3.54 -21.72
N CYS A 199 -12.50 2.69 -21.36
CA CYS A 199 -12.15 1.50 -22.14
C CYS A 199 -12.53 0.21 -21.38
N ASP A 200 -13.48 -0.54 -21.92
CA ASP A 200 -13.76 -1.90 -21.44
C ASP A 200 -12.67 -2.87 -21.93
N LEU A 201 -12.06 -3.59 -21.01
CA LEU A 201 -11.10 -4.62 -21.37
C LEU A 201 -11.82 -5.86 -21.96
N PRO A 202 -11.14 -6.62 -22.84
CA PRO A 202 -11.69 -7.90 -23.30
C PRO A 202 -12.07 -8.79 -22.11
N ARG A 203 -13.22 -9.43 -22.17
CA ARG A 203 -13.64 -10.41 -21.17
C ARG A 203 -12.65 -11.55 -21.13
N ASP A 204 -12.07 -11.79 -19.98
CA ASP A 204 -11.05 -12.83 -19.78
C ASP A 204 -11.14 -13.38 -18.35
N GLU A 205 -10.42 -14.46 -18.10
CA GLU A 205 -10.23 -15.00 -16.76
C GLU A 205 -8.94 -14.41 -16.18
N TYR A 206 -9.08 -13.65 -15.10
CA TYR A 206 -7.97 -13.03 -14.43
C TYR A 206 -7.55 -13.80 -13.16
N MET A 207 -6.25 -13.94 -12.98
CA MET A 207 -5.65 -14.45 -11.77
C MET A 207 -5.39 -13.33 -10.77
N ILE A 208 -4.90 -12.20 -11.23
CA ILE A 208 -4.61 -11.00 -10.45
C ILE A 208 -4.97 -9.77 -11.29
N GLY A 209 -5.61 -8.79 -10.65
CA GLY A 209 -5.65 -7.42 -11.13
C GLY A 209 -4.99 -6.52 -10.10
N ALA A 210 -3.80 -5.98 -10.41
CA ALA A 210 -3.07 -5.09 -9.51
C ALA A 210 -3.17 -3.66 -10.00
N ILE A 211 -3.72 -2.78 -9.17
CA ILE A 211 -3.88 -1.36 -9.42
C ILE A 211 -2.77 -0.65 -8.66
N ALA A 212 -1.72 -0.30 -9.40
CA ALA A 212 -0.48 0.19 -8.82
C ALA A 212 -0.37 1.71 -8.96
N ASN A 213 -0.22 2.37 -7.84
CA ASN A 213 0.25 3.74 -7.71
C ASN A 213 1.78 3.75 -7.52
N GLY A 214 2.31 2.80 -6.75
CA GLY A 214 3.74 2.59 -6.55
C GLY A 214 4.30 1.40 -7.34
N ARG A 215 5.62 1.28 -7.34
CA ARG A 215 6.37 0.34 -8.22
C ARG A 215 6.41 -1.09 -7.73
N VAL A 216 6.34 -1.30 -6.43
CA VAL A 216 6.66 -2.58 -5.80
C VAL A 216 5.63 -2.98 -4.76
N PHE A 217 5.43 -4.27 -4.58
CA PHE A 217 4.59 -4.83 -3.53
C PHE A 217 5.20 -6.14 -3.00
N GLY A 218 4.64 -6.70 -1.95
CA GLY A 218 5.00 -8.03 -1.48
C GLY A 218 6.50 -8.20 -1.16
N LYS A 219 7.13 -7.18 -0.56
CA LYS A 219 8.54 -7.13 -0.17
C LYS A 219 9.53 -6.98 -1.33
N GLY A 220 9.21 -6.13 -2.28
CA GLY A 220 10.12 -5.72 -3.33
C GLY A 220 9.89 -6.38 -4.68
N MET A 221 8.78 -7.09 -4.88
CA MET A 221 8.37 -7.54 -6.21
C MET A 221 7.94 -6.33 -7.05
N LYS A 222 8.51 -6.18 -8.23
CA LYS A 222 8.27 -5.04 -9.12
C LYS A 222 7.03 -5.28 -9.97
N ILE A 223 5.83 -5.07 -9.41
CA ILE A 223 4.57 -5.28 -10.13
C ILE A 223 4.36 -4.26 -11.25
N ALA A 224 4.72 -3.00 -11.01
CA ALA A 224 4.62 -1.91 -11.95
C ALA A 224 5.93 -1.09 -11.94
N PRO A 225 7.04 -1.60 -12.54
CA PRO A 225 8.36 -1.01 -12.38
C PRO A 225 8.48 0.42 -12.91
N GLN A 226 7.57 0.86 -13.76
CA GLN A 226 7.54 2.21 -14.35
C GLN A 226 6.50 3.13 -13.71
N ALA A 227 5.74 2.65 -12.71
CA ALA A 227 4.77 3.49 -12.01
C ALA A 227 5.44 4.70 -11.37
N SER A 228 4.76 5.84 -11.43
CA SER A 228 5.17 7.09 -10.80
C SER A 228 4.10 7.56 -9.83
N LEU A 229 4.53 8.01 -8.65
CA LEU A 229 3.61 8.48 -7.62
C LEU A 229 3.07 9.90 -7.89
N ASP A 230 3.36 10.51 -9.04
CA ASP A 230 3.05 11.92 -9.32
C ASP A 230 2.62 12.20 -10.76
N ASP A 231 2.35 11.17 -11.55
CA ASP A 231 2.01 11.34 -12.97
C ASP A 231 0.49 11.35 -13.25
N GLY A 232 -0.32 11.19 -12.20
CA GLY A 232 -1.77 11.25 -12.28
C GLY A 232 -2.41 10.00 -12.90
N LEU A 233 -1.72 8.86 -12.90
CA LEU A 233 -2.19 7.60 -13.49
C LEU A 233 -1.87 6.40 -12.60
N PHE A 234 -2.77 5.42 -12.57
CA PHE A 234 -2.46 4.07 -12.14
C PHE A 234 -1.81 3.26 -13.25
N ASP A 235 -0.91 2.39 -12.89
CA ASP A 235 -0.47 1.27 -13.72
C ASP A 235 -1.31 0.03 -13.34
N ALA A 236 -2.37 -0.25 -14.11
CA ALA A 236 -3.20 -1.44 -13.90
C ALA A 236 -2.56 -2.65 -14.59
N VAL A 237 -2.07 -3.60 -13.79
CA VAL A 237 -1.42 -4.82 -14.26
C VAL A 237 -2.40 -5.98 -14.16
N MET A 238 -2.88 -6.44 -15.29
CA MET A 238 -3.86 -7.51 -15.41
C MET A 238 -3.17 -8.81 -15.77
N VAL A 239 -3.18 -9.79 -14.87
CA VAL A 239 -2.57 -11.11 -15.07
C VAL A 239 -3.67 -12.12 -15.38
N LYS A 240 -3.68 -12.63 -16.62
CA LYS A 240 -4.63 -13.66 -17.07
C LYS A 240 -4.34 -15.02 -16.45
N GLY A 241 -5.33 -15.90 -16.50
CA GLY A 241 -5.24 -17.24 -15.97
C GLY A 241 -4.04 -18.05 -16.50
N MET A 242 -3.28 -18.65 -15.60
CA MET A 242 -2.14 -19.51 -15.93
C MET A 242 -2.05 -20.72 -15.02
N LYS A 243 -1.47 -21.80 -15.53
CA LYS A 243 -1.22 -23.01 -14.76
C LYS A 243 -0.06 -22.80 -13.78
N LEU A 244 -0.01 -23.56 -12.68
CA LEU A 244 1.05 -23.44 -11.66
C LEU A 244 2.47 -23.47 -12.24
N VAL A 245 2.75 -24.39 -13.18
CA VAL A 245 4.08 -24.52 -13.81
C VAL A 245 4.44 -23.23 -14.55
N GLU A 246 3.47 -22.65 -15.25
CA GLU A 246 3.61 -21.39 -15.96
C GLU A 246 3.84 -20.23 -14.96
N PHE A 247 3.03 -20.17 -13.90
CA PHE A 247 3.18 -19.19 -12.82
C PHE A 247 4.58 -19.26 -12.17
N CYS A 248 5.05 -20.45 -11.80
CA CYS A 248 6.38 -20.62 -11.22
C CYS A 248 7.50 -20.21 -12.19
N ARG A 249 7.35 -20.54 -13.49
CA ARG A 249 8.33 -20.13 -14.51
C ARG A 249 8.35 -18.63 -14.75
N GLN A 250 7.24 -17.92 -14.55
CA GLN A 250 7.13 -16.48 -14.78
C GLN A 250 7.35 -15.66 -13.50
N GLY A 251 7.12 -16.26 -12.33
CA GLY A 251 7.15 -15.53 -11.05
C GLY A 251 8.48 -14.83 -10.73
N TRP A 252 9.63 -15.40 -11.16
CA TRP A 252 10.93 -14.73 -10.99
C TRP A 252 11.02 -13.40 -11.74
N ARG A 253 10.24 -13.22 -12.81
CA ARG A 253 10.21 -11.97 -13.59
C ARG A 253 9.65 -10.79 -12.81
N LEU A 254 8.88 -11.03 -11.75
CA LEU A 254 8.44 -9.98 -10.82
C LEU A 254 9.62 -9.34 -10.06
N ILE A 255 10.75 -10.05 -9.93
CA ILE A 255 11.92 -9.52 -9.24
C ILE A 255 12.57 -8.40 -10.05
N ASN A 256 12.65 -8.56 -11.37
CA ASN A 256 13.27 -7.59 -12.28
C ASN A 256 12.25 -6.76 -13.09
N GLY A 257 10.95 -7.05 -12.97
CA GLY A 257 9.89 -6.34 -13.69
C GLY A 257 9.66 -6.81 -15.12
N SER A 258 10.35 -7.86 -15.60
CA SER A 258 10.20 -8.34 -16.98
C SER A 258 8.91 -9.14 -17.23
N HIS A 259 8.08 -9.37 -16.21
CA HIS A 259 6.77 -10.03 -16.36
C HIS A 259 5.83 -9.27 -17.30
N LEU A 260 5.96 -7.93 -17.39
CA LEU A 260 5.16 -7.09 -18.28
C LEU A 260 5.35 -7.43 -19.79
N THR A 261 6.44 -8.12 -20.14
CA THR A 261 6.64 -8.59 -21.54
C THR A 261 5.98 -9.93 -21.81
N TYR A 262 5.32 -10.51 -20.82
CA TYR A 262 4.71 -11.82 -20.97
C TYR A 262 3.28 -11.70 -21.54
N ARG A 263 2.94 -12.48 -22.55
CA ARG A 263 1.69 -12.42 -23.34
C ARG A 263 0.38 -12.50 -22.53
N LYS A 264 0.44 -12.96 -21.27
CA LYS A 264 -0.70 -13.06 -20.35
C LYS A 264 -0.73 -11.96 -19.31
N VAL A 265 0.10 -10.96 -19.48
CA VAL A 265 0.16 -9.80 -18.60
C VAL A 265 -0.06 -8.55 -19.44
N ASP A 266 -1.12 -7.86 -19.15
CA ASP A 266 -1.45 -6.59 -19.78
C ASP A 266 -1.17 -5.46 -18.77
N LEU A 267 -0.52 -4.39 -19.23
CA LEU A 267 -0.36 -3.15 -18.49
C LEU A 267 -1.17 -2.07 -19.18
N ILE A 268 -2.12 -1.52 -18.48
CA ILE A 268 -2.96 -0.42 -18.96
C ILE A 268 -2.89 0.72 -17.94
N ARG A 269 -2.79 1.96 -18.43
CA ARG A 269 -2.73 3.13 -17.59
C ARG A 269 -4.06 3.87 -17.60
N GLY A 270 -4.52 4.32 -16.45
CA GLY A 270 -5.77 5.06 -16.32
C GLY A 270 -5.94 5.67 -14.94
N ARG A 271 -6.97 6.48 -14.79
CA ARG A 271 -7.29 7.18 -13.53
C ARG A 271 -8.36 6.47 -12.70
N GLN A 272 -9.22 5.74 -13.37
CA GLN A 272 -10.28 4.98 -12.75
C GLN A 272 -10.26 3.55 -13.24
N VAL A 273 -10.43 2.60 -12.34
CA VAL A 273 -10.55 1.18 -12.67
C VAL A 273 -11.79 0.63 -11.98
N GLU A 274 -12.69 0.06 -12.76
CA GLU A 274 -13.85 -0.66 -12.25
C GLU A 274 -13.63 -2.16 -12.46
N ALA A 275 -13.84 -2.96 -11.42
CA ALA A 275 -13.74 -4.40 -11.47
C ALA A 275 -15.02 -5.04 -10.90
N VAL A 276 -15.73 -5.79 -11.75
CA VAL A 276 -17.01 -6.41 -11.41
C VAL A 276 -16.96 -7.90 -11.74
N PRO A 277 -17.19 -8.80 -10.78
CA PRO A 277 -17.31 -10.23 -11.05
C PRO A 277 -18.40 -10.52 -12.07
N GLU A 278 -18.20 -11.52 -12.93
CA GLU A 278 -19.31 -12.04 -13.74
C GLU A 278 -20.28 -12.85 -12.85
N GLU A 279 -21.52 -12.97 -13.34
CA GLU A 279 -22.57 -13.70 -12.62
C GLU A 279 -22.17 -15.15 -12.37
N GLY A 280 -22.37 -15.63 -11.15
CA GLY A 280 -22.04 -16.99 -10.72
C GLY A 280 -20.58 -17.18 -10.23
N GLU A 281 -19.74 -16.15 -10.24
CA GLU A 281 -18.41 -16.22 -9.62
C GLU A 281 -18.50 -16.20 -8.09
N GLU A 282 -17.62 -16.97 -7.45
CA GLU A 282 -17.40 -16.87 -6.00
C GLU A 282 -16.83 -15.49 -5.62
N PRO A 283 -17.01 -15.03 -4.36
CA PRO A 283 -16.45 -13.76 -3.90
C PRO A 283 -14.97 -13.63 -4.21
N ILE A 284 -14.59 -12.55 -4.87
CA ILE A 284 -13.21 -12.26 -5.28
C ILE A 284 -12.61 -11.30 -4.26
N LEU A 285 -11.60 -11.75 -3.54
CA LEU A 285 -10.99 -10.98 -2.46
C LEU A 285 -10.20 -9.79 -2.96
N LEU A 286 -10.28 -8.71 -2.19
CA LEU A 286 -9.55 -7.47 -2.37
C LEU A 286 -8.49 -7.32 -1.29
N GLU A 287 -7.30 -6.94 -1.70
CA GLU A 287 -6.16 -6.62 -0.84
C GLU A 287 -5.66 -5.21 -1.15
N MET A 288 -5.09 -4.55 -0.15
CA MET A 288 -4.55 -3.21 -0.27
C MET A 288 -3.41 -2.99 0.73
N ASP A 289 -2.25 -2.59 0.23
CA ASP A 289 -1.05 -2.31 1.02
C ASP A 289 -0.71 -3.42 2.06
N GLY A 290 -1.04 -4.69 1.75
CA GLY A 290 -0.80 -5.86 2.60
C GLY A 290 -1.94 -6.25 3.54
N GLU A 291 -3.13 -5.63 3.42
CA GLU A 291 -4.31 -5.92 4.23
C GLU A 291 -5.47 -6.43 3.38
N GLN A 292 -6.10 -7.53 3.79
CA GLN A 292 -7.35 -7.99 3.17
C GLN A 292 -8.51 -7.12 3.67
N LEU A 293 -9.28 -6.55 2.75
CA LEU A 293 -10.35 -5.59 3.08
C LEU A 293 -11.75 -6.15 2.91
N GLY A 294 -12.03 -6.72 1.74
CA GLY A 294 -13.36 -7.14 1.35
C GLY A 294 -13.33 -7.86 0.01
N THR A 295 -14.32 -7.61 -0.83
CA THR A 295 -14.50 -8.28 -2.11
C THR A 295 -14.89 -7.31 -3.21
N LEU A 296 -14.74 -7.76 -4.47
CA LEU A 296 -15.38 -7.13 -5.62
C LEU A 296 -16.91 -7.22 -5.51
N PRO A 297 -17.68 -6.28 -6.13
CA PRO A 297 -17.21 -5.24 -7.03
C PRO A 297 -16.43 -4.14 -6.33
N ALA A 298 -15.51 -3.51 -7.06
CA ALA A 298 -14.74 -2.40 -6.55
C ALA A 298 -14.48 -1.35 -7.64
N VAL A 299 -14.38 -0.09 -7.20
CA VAL A 299 -13.98 1.05 -8.03
C VAL A 299 -12.73 1.66 -7.40
N PHE A 300 -11.69 1.79 -8.20
CA PHE A 300 -10.43 2.43 -7.82
C PHE A 300 -10.35 3.77 -8.52
N GLU A 301 -10.12 4.83 -7.76
CA GLU A 301 -10.05 6.20 -8.24
C GLU A 301 -8.72 6.82 -7.83
N LEU A 302 -8.02 7.43 -8.78
CA LEU A 302 -6.79 8.17 -8.47
C LEU A 302 -7.13 9.57 -8.02
N ILE A 303 -6.54 9.98 -6.92
CA ILE A 303 -6.59 11.34 -6.40
C ILE A 303 -5.22 11.98 -6.65
N PRO A 304 -5.10 12.82 -7.68
CA PRO A 304 -3.82 13.41 -8.04
C PRO A 304 -3.35 14.36 -6.93
N ARG A 305 -2.06 14.27 -6.59
CA ARG A 305 -1.41 15.09 -5.56
C ARG A 305 -2.13 15.06 -4.20
N GLY A 306 -2.72 13.92 -3.86
CA GLY A 306 -3.61 13.75 -2.71
C GLY A 306 -2.89 13.80 -1.35
N LEU A 307 -1.57 13.63 -1.29
CA LEU A 307 -0.83 13.63 -0.05
C LEU A 307 0.54 14.29 -0.21
N LEU A 308 0.94 15.13 0.74
CA LEU A 308 2.32 15.62 0.83
C LEU A 308 3.17 14.62 1.63
N VAL A 309 4.31 14.23 1.08
CA VAL A 309 5.24 13.30 1.74
C VAL A 309 6.65 13.90 1.79
N LYS A 310 7.35 13.71 2.90
CA LYS A 310 8.78 14.00 2.99
C LYS A 310 9.57 12.98 2.20
N GLY A 311 10.17 13.38 1.07
CA GLY A 311 10.87 12.43 0.20
C GLY A 311 11.44 13.07 -1.06
N TYR A 312 11.94 12.19 -1.94
CA TYR A 312 12.41 12.52 -3.28
C TYR A 312 11.70 11.58 -4.27
N LEU A 313 11.25 12.10 -5.40
CA LEU A 313 10.71 11.31 -6.53
C LEU A 313 11.79 11.00 -7.54
#